data_a2a72e9077043fa915653c7c6f275d29
#
_entry.id   a2a72e9077043fa915653c7c6f275d29
#
_cell.length_a   1.000
_cell.length_b   1.000
_cell.length_c   1.000
_cell.angle_alpha   90.00
_cell.angle_beta   90.00
_cell.angle_gamma   90.00
#
_symmetry.space_group_name_H-M   'P 1'
#
loop_
_entity.id
_entity.type
_entity.pdbx_description
1 polymer ?
#
loop_
_entity_poly.entity_id
_entity_poly.type
_entity_poly.pdbx_seq_one_letter_code
_entity_poly.pdbx_strand_id
1 'polypeptide(L)'
;MTMDLPKAPKNHGMVEPKLYSDYEIEEEAKRLIESIKQPERWTLEHCKTIAPYTLEINELKKEKDVYLIAHSYQTPDIIYGVADEVSDSYSLSKSARDAEQQIILFSSVRFMAETAKILSPEKLVIHPSPEAGCSLSESITAEDVKKLKQKYPGVPVACYINTTAEVKAEVDVCVTSSNYIKICENLPGDRLIFVPDRFMGEHLQKSLAGKKEVIIYDG
;
A
#
# COMPACT_ATOMS: atom_id res chain seq x y z
N MET A 1 7.67 -15.94 19.10
CA MET A 1 9.03 -15.40 18.94
C MET A 1 8.85 -14.01 18.33
N THR A 2 8.83 -12.96 19.17
CA THR A 2 8.68 -11.57 18.72
C THR A 2 10.01 -11.16 18.09
N MET A 3 10.05 -11.05 16.76
CA MET A 3 11.16 -10.38 16.10
C MET A 3 11.09 -8.89 16.48
N ASP A 4 12.06 -8.42 17.27
CA ASP A 4 12.30 -6.99 17.45
C ASP A 4 12.67 -6.41 16.08
N LEU A 5 11.72 -5.71 15.49
CA LEU A 5 11.99 -4.93 14.28
C LEU A 5 13.03 -3.84 14.63
N PRO A 6 14.06 -3.64 13.81
CA PRO A 6 15.00 -2.56 14.02
C PRO A 6 14.21 -1.24 14.06
N LYS A 7 14.37 -0.48 15.16
CA LYS A 7 13.74 0.83 15.29
C LYS A 7 14.25 1.72 14.15
N ALA A 8 13.32 2.31 13.39
CA ALA A 8 13.66 3.29 12.39
C ALA A 8 14.57 4.39 12.99
N PRO A 9 15.59 4.84 12.27
CA PRO A 9 16.45 5.91 12.76
C PRO A 9 15.60 7.16 13.05
N LYS A 10 15.81 7.78 14.22
CA LYS A 10 15.03 8.93 14.69
C LYS A 10 15.27 10.23 13.92
N ASN A 11 16.13 10.25 12.93
CA ASN A 11 16.42 11.42 12.10
C ASN A 11 15.93 11.17 10.68
N HIS A 12 14.82 11.80 10.31
CA HIS A 12 14.36 11.97 8.94
C HIS A 12 15.19 13.05 8.20
N GLY A 13 16.50 13.09 8.43
CA GLY A 13 17.41 13.91 7.61
C GLY A 13 17.52 13.30 6.21
N MET A 14 17.49 14.14 5.18
CA MET A 14 17.87 13.69 3.84
C MET A 14 19.28 13.12 3.91
N VAL A 15 19.43 11.87 3.51
CA VAL A 15 20.74 11.24 3.36
C VAL A 15 21.29 11.73 2.04
N GLU A 16 22.47 12.38 2.07
CA GLU A 16 23.15 12.77 0.84
C GLU A 16 23.57 11.49 0.10
N PRO A 17 23.28 11.41 -1.22
CA PRO A 17 23.72 10.27 -2.01
C PRO A 17 25.24 10.27 -2.16
N LYS A 18 25.80 9.12 -2.50
CA LYS A 18 27.21 9.05 -2.82
C LYS A 18 27.55 9.91 -4.05
N LEU A 19 28.81 10.30 -4.16
CA LEU A 19 29.26 11.11 -5.29
C LEU A 19 29.32 10.28 -6.58
N TYR A 20 28.68 10.79 -7.62
CA TYR A 20 28.72 10.29 -8.99
C TYR A 20 29.44 11.31 -9.89
N SER A 21 30.00 10.86 -11.00
CA SER A 21 30.57 11.75 -12.01
C SER A 21 29.49 12.55 -12.74
N ASP A 22 29.83 13.71 -13.27
CA ASP A 22 28.92 14.53 -14.08
C ASP A 22 28.34 13.73 -15.27
N TYR A 23 29.12 12.82 -15.83
CA TYR A 23 28.68 11.95 -16.90
C TYR A 23 27.59 10.98 -16.47
N GLU A 24 27.74 10.30 -15.33
CA GLU A 24 26.73 9.37 -14.79
C GLU A 24 25.43 10.11 -14.45
N ILE A 25 25.55 11.29 -13.83
CA ILE A 25 24.39 12.15 -13.50
C ILE A 25 23.66 12.57 -14.78
N GLU A 26 24.39 12.96 -15.83
CA GLU A 26 23.78 13.40 -17.07
C GLU A 26 23.09 12.27 -17.82
N GLU A 27 23.68 11.09 -17.90
CA GLU A 27 23.08 9.92 -18.55
C GLU A 27 21.83 9.46 -17.79
N GLU A 28 21.86 9.42 -16.47
CA GLU A 28 20.68 9.08 -15.67
C GLU A 28 19.56 10.13 -15.81
N ALA A 29 19.91 11.42 -15.82
CA ALA A 29 18.93 12.48 -16.04
C ALA A 29 18.26 12.38 -17.42
N LYS A 30 19.00 12.04 -18.47
CA LYS A 30 18.44 11.76 -19.80
C LYS A 30 17.49 10.56 -19.77
N ARG A 31 17.90 9.47 -19.12
CA ARG A 31 17.07 8.28 -18.94
C ARG A 31 15.73 8.61 -18.25
N LEU A 32 15.79 9.44 -17.18
CA LEU A 32 14.58 9.89 -16.47
C LEU A 32 13.64 10.69 -17.39
N ILE A 33 14.15 11.66 -18.14
CA ILE A 33 13.35 12.46 -19.08
C ILE A 33 12.66 11.58 -20.12
N GLU A 34 13.41 10.66 -20.72
CA GLU A 34 12.90 9.76 -21.75
C GLU A 34 11.83 8.80 -21.22
N SER A 35 11.96 8.38 -19.96
CA SER A 35 11.01 7.49 -19.31
C SER A 35 9.75 8.22 -18.84
N ILE A 36 9.89 9.41 -18.25
CA ILE A 36 8.79 10.18 -17.66
C ILE A 36 7.93 10.85 -18.74
N LYS A 37 8.54 11.30 -19.85
CA LYS A 37 7.86 11.94 -21.01
C LYS A 37 7.00 13.18 -20.67
N GLN A 38 7.44 13.96 -19.69
CA GLN A 38 6.82 15.23 -19.28
C GLN A 38 7.90 16.33 -19.17
N PRO A 39 8.55 16.74 -20.28
CA PRO A 39 9.74 17.58 -20.26
C PRO A 39 9.47 19.01 -19.74
N GLU A 40 8.24 19.50 -19.82
CA GLU A 40 7.85 20.81 -19.28
C GLU A 40 7.89 20.86 -17.75
N ARG A 41 7.74 19.72 -17.07
CA ARG A 41 7.77 19.60 -15.60
C ARG A 41 9.05 18.92 -15.12
N TRP A 42 9.52 17.93 -15.86
CA TRP A 42 10.71 17.14 -15.56
C TRP A 42 11.85 17.55 -16.49
N THR A 43 12.39 18.76 -16.25
CA THR A 43 13.49 19.32 -17.06
C THR A 43 14.79 18.58 -16.80
N LEU A 44 15.77 18.73 -17.71
CA LEU A 44 17.09 18.14 -17.54
C LEU A 44 17.74 18.57 -16.21
N GLU A 45 17.65 19.84 -15.88
CA GLU A 45 18.21 20.38 -14.62
C GLU A 45 17.54 19.76 -13.39
N HIS A 46 16.20 19.61 -13.42
CA HIS A 46 15.48 18.94 -12.34
C HIS A 46 15.88 17.45 -12.23
N CYS A 47 15.94 16.74 -13.35
CA CYS A 47 16.37 15.35 -13.37
C CYS A 47 17.81 15.16 -12.90
N LYS A 48 18.72 16.11 -13.17
CA LYS A 48 20.10 16.09 -12.62
C LYS A 48 20.13 16.17 -11.09
N THR A 49 19.20 16.87 -10.47
CA THR A 49 19.12 16.92 -8.99
C THR A 49 18.65 15.62 -8.36
N ILE A 50 17.89 14.82 -9.11
CA ILE A 50 17.34 13.54 -8.66
C ILE A 50 18.26 12.37 -9.02
N ALA A 51 18.99 12.45 -10.12
CA ALA A 51 19.82 11.38 -10.68
C ALA A 51 20.75 10.71 -9.65
N PRO A 52 21.46 11.41 -8.74
CA PRO A 52 22.30 10.75 -7.75
C PRO A 52 21.50 9.79 -6.85
N TYR A 53 20.28 10.16 -6.47
CA TYR A 53 19.43 9.32 -5.62
C TYR A 53 18.90 8.09 -6.36
N THR A 54 18.45 8.26 -7.61
CA THR A 54 17.95 7.11 -8.38
C THR A 54 19.07 6.13 -8.74
N LEU A 55 20.29 6.62 -9.02
CA LEU A 55 21.46 5.78 -9.22
C LEU A 55 21.76 4.95 -7.95
N GLU A 56 21.89 5.60 -6.80
CA GLU A 56 22.22 4.90 -5.56
C GLU A 56 21.15 3.91 -5.13
N ILE A 57 19.86 4.28 -5.23
CA ILE A 57 18.76 3.38 -4.94
C ILE A 57 18.81 2.14 -5.85
N ASN A 58 19.02 2.32 -7.15
CA ASN A 58 19.09 1.21 -8.09
C ASN A 58 20.34 0.31 -7.88
N GLU A 59 21.44 0.87 -7.41
CA GLU A 59 22.62 0.08 -7.01
C GLU A 59 22.35 -0.72 -5.74
N LEU A 60 21.77 -0.07 -4.70
CA LEU A 60 21.43 -0.73 -3.44
C LEU A 60 20.38 -1.84 -3.62
N LYS A 61 19.42 -1.62 -4.51
CA LYS A 61 18.43 -2.65 -4.89
C LYS A 61 19.12 -3.90 -5.41
N LYS A 62 20.09 -3.74 -6.32
CA LYS A 62 20.85 -4.86 -6.90
C LYS A 62 21.75 -5.53 -5.86
N GLU A 63 22.48 -4.73 -5.07
CA GLU A 63 23.38 -5.23 -4.03
C GLU A 63 22.67 -6.07 -2.99
N LYS A 64 21.48 -5.64 -2.58
CA LYS A 64 20.71 -6.25 -1.49
C LYS A 64 19.59 -7.17 -1.94
N ASP A 65 19.46 -7.41 -3.24
CA ASP A 65 18.38 -8.18 -3.86
C ASP A 65 16.98 -7.73 -3.38
N VAL A 66 16.71 -6.42 -3.53
CA VAL A 66 15.46 -5.78 -3.12
C VAL A 66 14.53 -5.64 -4.32
N TYR A 67 13.28 -6.06 -4.16
CA TYR A 67 12.21 -5.79 -5.09
C TYR A 67 11.44 -4.54 -4.66
N LEU A 68 11.60 -3.43 -5.39
CA LEU A 68 10.93 -2.16 -5.12
C LEU A 68 9.64 -2.06 -5.92
N ILE A 69 8.52 -2.10 -5.25
CA ILE A 69 7.21 -1.96 -5.85
C ILE A 69 6.56 -0.64 -5.44
N ALA A 70 5.90 0.03 -6.37
CA ALA A 70 5.32 1.34 -6.15
C ALA A 70 3.86 1.41 -6.58
N HIS A 71 3.01 2.05 -5.77
CA HIS A 71 1.64 2.30 -6.17
C HIS A 71 1.58 3.37 -7.26
N SER A 72 0.64 3.23 -8.19
CA SER A 72 0.48 4.09 -9.38
C SER A 72 0.24 5.58 -9.09
N TYR A 73 -0.05 5.97 -7.85
CA TYR A 73 -0.16 7.39 -7.46
C TYR A 73 1.19 8.03 -7.05
N GLN A 74 2.26 7.25 -6.99
CA GLN A 74 3.58 7.79 -6.66
C GLN A 74 4.07 8.78 -7.73
N THR A 75 5.05 9.59 -7.36
CA THR A 75 5.63 10.58 -8.26
C THR A 75 6.42 9.91 -9.40
N PRO A 76 6.51 10.54 -10.58
CA PRO A 76 7.17 9.95 -11.75
C PRO A 76 8.62 9.53 -11.52
N ASP A 77 9.37 10.21 -10.67
CA ASP A 77 10.74 9.83 -10.29
C ASP A 77 10.80 8.49 -9.55
N ILE A 78 9.81 8.18 -8.71
CA ILE A 78 9.69 6.87 -8.07
C ILE A 78 9.27 5.83 -9.11
N ILE A 79 8.19 6.12 -9.87
CA ILE A 79 7.59 5.20 -10.84
C ILE A 79 8.58 4.78 -11.92
N TYR A 80 9.27 5.74 -12.54
CA TYR A 80 10.16 5.50 -13.67
C TYR A 80 11.64 5.46 -13.28
N GLY A 81 11.97 6.03 -12.10
CA GLY A 81 13.35 6.12 -11.64
C GLY A 81 13.83 4.85 -10.95
N VAL A 82 13.00 4.28 -10.06
CA VAL A 82 13.46 3.24 -9.14
C VAL A 82 12.53 2.04 -8.99
N ALA A 83 11.23 2.14 -9.32
CA ALA A 83 10.29 1.03 -9.17
C ALA A 83 10.57 -0.10 -10.17
N ASP A 84 10.49 -1.35 -9.70
CA ASP A 84 10.56 -2.55 -10.54
C ASP A 84 9.16 -2.92 -11.06
N GLU A 85 8.11 -2.64 -10.26
CA GLU A 85 6.72 -2.81 -10.67
C GLU A 85 5.86 -1.67 -10.16
N VAL A 86 4.87 -1.26 -10.98
CA VAL A 86 3.88 -0.24 -10.64
C VAL A 86 2.48 -0.76 -10.92
N SER A 87 1.61 -0.74 -9.92
CA SER A 87 0.23 -1.24 -10.06
C SER A 87 -0.70 -0.70 -8.96
N ASP A 88 -1.88 -1.31 -8.82
CA ASP A 88 -2.81 -1.09 -7.71
C ASP A 88 -2.40 -1.86 -6.45
N SER A 89 -3.04 -1.53 -5.31
CA SER A 89 -2.71 -2.07 -4.00
C SER A 89 -2.81 -3.59 -3.89
N TYR A 90 -3.83 -4.19 -4.52
CA TYR A 90 -4.03 -5.64 -4.44
C TYR A 90 -3.05 -6.40 -5.35
N SER A 91 -2.87 -5.92 -6.58
CA SER A 91 -1.91 -6.50 -7.53
C SER A 91 -0.50 -6.47 -6.97
N LEU A 92 -0.05 -5.32 -6.41
CA LEU A 92 1.27 -5.19 -5.78
C LEU A 92 1.45 -6.13 -4.58
N SER A 93 0.41 -6.33 -3.77
CA SER A 93 0.50 -7.26 -2.63
C SER A 93 0.67 -8.71 -3.09
N LYS A 94 0.07 -9.08 -4.23
CA LYS A 94 0.30 -10.39 -4.88
C LYS A 94 1.70 -10.49 -5.46
N SER A 95 2.15 -9.45 -6.17
CA SER A 95 3.50 -9.41 -6.72
C SER A 95 4.56 -9.52 -5.63
N ALA A 96 4.36 -8.85 -4.49
CA ALA A 96 5.22 -8.99 -3.32
C ALA A 96 5.29 -10.45 -2.82
N ARG A 97 4.15 -11.15 -2.77
CA ARG A 97 4.09 -12.56 -2.37
C ARG A 97 4.82 -13.46 -3.37
N ASP A 98 4.58 -13.24 -4.65
CA ASP A 98 5.05 -14.13 -5.74
C ASP A 98 6.48 -13.82 -6.19
N ALA A 99 7.08 -12.69 -5.74
CA ALA A 99 8.46 -12.32 -6.04
C ALA A 99 9.47 -13.34 -5.49
N GLU A 100 10.60 -13.51 -6.18
CA GLU A 100 11.71 -14.35 -5.71
C GLU A 100 12.48 -13.68 -4.55
N GLN A 101 12.54 -12.34 -4.54
CA GLN A 101 13.24 -11.55 -3.53
C GLN A 101 12.63 -11.72 -2.14
N GLN A 102 13.52 -11.78 -1.14
CA GLN A 102 13.13 -11.86 0.27
C GLN A 102 12.91 -10.48 0.91
N ILE A 103 13.37 -9.40 0.23
CA ILE A 103 13.22 -8.02 0.69
C ILE A 103 12.33 -7.27 -0.30
N ILE A 104 11.20 -6.79 0.19
CA ILE A 104 10.24 -5.99 -0.57
C ILE A 104 10.27 -4.56 -0.02
N LEU A 105 10.62 -3.58 -0.85
CA LEU A 105 10.44 -2.18 -0.52
C LEU A 105 9.13 -1.69 -1.16
N PHE A 106 8.14 -1.40 -0.32
CA PHE A 106 6.81 -1.04 -0.77
C PHE A 106 6.59 0.47 -0.70
N SER A 107 6.73 1.16 -1.82
CA SER A 107 6.51 2.60 -1.95
C SER A 107 5.02 2.92 -2.13
N SER A 108 4.34 3.20 -1.00
CA SER A 108 2.89 3.48 -0.94
C SER A 108 2.51 4.07 0.42
N VAL A 109 1.23 3.98 0.81
CA VAL A 109 0.76 4.19 2.18
C VAL A 109 0.85 2.90 3.00
N ARG A 110 0.97 3.04 4.32
CA ARG A 110 1.30 1.98 5.28
C ARG A 110 0.43 0.73 5.16
N PHE A 111 -0.90 0.86 5.08
CA PHE A 111 -1.80 -0.31 5.06
C PHE A 111 -1.57 -1.25 3.85
N MET A 112 -0.98 -0.75 2.75
CA MET A 112 -0.64 -1.58 1.59
C MET A 112 0.58 -2.45 1.88
N ALA A 113 1.62 -1.88 2.50
CA ALA A 113 2.79 -2.63 2.96
C ALA A 113 2.40 -3.66 4.03
N GLU A 114 1.50 -3.31 4.95
CA GLU A 114 0.91 -4.25 5.92
C GLU A 114 0.18 -5.41 5.23
N THR A 115 -0.60 -5.12 4.18
CA THR A 115 -1.29 -6.17 3.40
C THR A 115 -0.28 -7.09 2.70
N ALA A 116 0.77 -6.53 2.10
CA ALA A 116 1.84 -7.33 1.51
C ALA A 116 2.53 -8.22 2.56
N LYS A 117 2.77 -7.69 3.77
CA LYS A 117 3.34 -8.46 4.88
C LYS A 117 2.42 -9.60 5.35
N ILE A 118 1.10 -9.37 5.40
CA ILE A 118 0.11 -10.41 5.73
C ILE A 118 0.15 -11.55 4.70
N LEU A 119 0.28 -11.23 3.41
CA LEU A 119 0.32 -12.21 2.32
C LEU A 119 1.70 -12.89 2.16
N SER A 120 2.75 -12.33 2.75
CA SER A 120 4.13 -12.80 2.66
C SER A 120 4.80 -12.73 4.04
N PRO A 121 4.34 -13.51 5.02
CA PRO A 121 4.80 -13.39 6.40
C PRO A 121 6.29 -13.73 6.58
N GLU A 122 6.87 -14.49 5.68
CA GLU A 122 8.29 -14.86 5.66
C GLU A 122 9.21 -13.76 5.13
N LYS A 123 8.70 -12.87 4.27
CA LYS A 123 9.50 -11.81 3.64
C LYS A 123 9.67 -10.58 4.54
N LEU A 124 10.77 -9.87 4.36
CA LEU A 124 10.97 -8.54 4.94
C LEU A 124 10.28 -7.50 4.05
N VAL A 125 9.18 -6.94 4.54
CA VAL A 125 8.50 -5.82 3.85
C VAL A 125 8.89 -4.53 4.55
N ILE A 126 9.51 -3.63 3.78
CA ILE A 126 9.97 -2.31 4.23
C ILE A 126 9.01 -1.24 3.67
N HIS A 127 8.56 -0.37 4.54
CA HIS A 127 7.79 0.82 4.18
C HIS A 127 8.65 2.07 4.43
N PRO A 128 8.91 2.90 3.41
CA PRO A 128 9.93 3.95 3.51
C PRO A 128 9.53 5.14 4.38
N SER A 129 8.23 5.38 4.58
CA SER A 129 7.74 6.53 5.35
C SER A 129 6.69 6.08 6.37
N PRO A 130 7.03 5.97 7.67
CA PRO A 130 6.08 5.57 8.72
C PRO A 130 4.86 6.48 8.82
N GLU A 131 4.99 7.76 8.45
CA GLU A 131 3.94 8.77 8.48
C GLU A 131 3.02 8.73 7.25
N ALA A 132 3.37 7.96 6.22
CA ALA A 132 2.53 7.82 5.03
C ALA A 132 1.29 6.98 5.35
N GLY A 133 0.33 7.59 6.04
CA GLY A 133 -0.97 7.03 6.42
C GLY A 133 -2.04 7.21 5.35
N CYS A 134 -3.25 6.78 5.69
CA CYS A 134 -4.44 6.98 4.88
C CYS A 134 -5.61 7.30 5.81
N SER A 135 -6.23 8.47 5.65
CA SER A 135 -7.32 8.91 6.51
C SER A 135 -8.48 7.91 6.58
N LEU A 136 -8.78 7.24 5.46
CA LEU A 136 -9.80 6.18 5.46
C LEU A 136 -9.35 4.95 6.26
N SER A 137 -8.08 4.53 6.13
CA SER A 137 -7.59 3.36 6.88
C SER A 137 -7.50 3.60 8.38
N GLU A 138 -7.39 4.86 8.79
CA GLU A 138 -7.24 5.31 10.17
C GLU A 138 -8.57 5.78 10.78
N SER A 139 -9.68 5.77 10.01
CA SER A 139 -11.01 6.15 10.49
C SER A 139 -11.67 5.10 11.38
N ILE A 140 -11.12 3.90 11.47
CA ILE A 140 -11.62 2.80 12.29
C ILE A 140 -10.48 2.09 13.00
N THR A 141 -10.73 1.62 14.21
CA THR A 141 -9.79 0.84 15.01
C THR A 141 -10.25 -0.61 15.19
N ALA A 142 -9.33 -1.50 15.57
CA ALA A 142 -9.66 -2.88 15.94
C ALA A 142 -10.68 -2.93 17.10
N GLU A 143 -10.60 -1.98 18.04
CA GLU A 143 -11.53 -1.88 19.16
C GLU A 143 -12.96 -1.52 18.70
N ASP A 144 -13.09 -0.68 17.68
CA ASP A 144 -14.41 -0.35 17.11
C ASP A 144 -15.03 -1.57 16.43
N VAL A 145 -14.25 -2.39 15.75
CA VAL A 145 -14.72 -3.66 15.18
C VAL A 145 -15.18 -4.61 16.29
N LYS A 146 -14.45 -4.73 17.41
CA LYS A 146 -14.86 -5.53 18.57
C LYS A 146 -16.18 -5.06 19.16
N LYS A 147 -16.37 -3.74 19.32
CA LYS A 147 -17.62 -3.14 19.78
C LYS A 147 -18.79 -3.46 18.81
N LEU A 148 -18.54 -3.38 17.50
CA LEU A 148 -19.55 -3.76 16.49
C LEU A 148 -19.95 -5.24 16.61
N LYS A 149 -18.96 -6.15 16.75
CA LYS A 149 -19.23 -7.58 16.95
C LYS A 149 -19.98 -7.88 18.25
N GLN A 150 -19.72 -7.14 19.31
CA GLN A 150 -20.47 -7.23 20.57
C GLN A 150 -21.92 -6.74 20.41
N LYS A 151 -22.12 -5.64 19.67
CA LYS A 151 -23.46 -5.06 19.42
C LYS A 151 -24.29 -5.93 18.48
N TYR A 152 -23.64 -6.63 17.55
CA TYR A 152 -24.29 -7.46 16.52
C TYR A 152 -23.69 -8.88 16.52
N PRO A 153 -23.95 -9.69 17.55
CA PRO A 153 -23.31 -10.99 17.69
C PRO A 153 -23.70 -11.93 16.54
N GLY A 154 -22.69 -12.59 15.97
CA GLY A 154 -22.86 -13.54 14.87
C GLY A 154 -23.07 -12.90 13.47
N VAL A 155 -23.08 -11.57 13.37
CA VAL A 155 -23.17 -10.88 12.07
C VAL A 155 -21.75 -10.74 11.49
N PRO A 156 -21.48 -11.23 10.27
CA PRO A 156 -20.16 -11.15 9.67
C PRO A 156 -19.75 -9.71 9.35
N VAL A 157 -18.46 -9.40 9.51
CA VAL A 157 -17.87 -8.10 9.23
C VAL A 157 -17.06 -8.19 7.93
N ALA A 158 -17.48 -7.45 6.91
CA ALA A 158 -16.74 -7.24 5.68
C ALA A 158 -16.00 -5.90 5.75
N CYS A 159 -14.71 -5.92 5.45
CA CYS A 159 -13.84 -4.78 5.54
C CYS A 159 -13.30 -4.41 4.16
N TYR A 160 -13.42 -3.13 3.77
CA TYR A 160 -12.68 -2.64 2.62
C TYR A 160 -11.18 -2.70 2.91
N ILE A 161 -10.39 -3.10 1.93
CA ILE A 161 -8.95 -3.39 2.09
C ILE A 161 -8.14 -2.19 2.62
N ASN A 162 -8.65 -0.96 2.44
CA ASN A 162 -8.02 0.25 2.96
C ASN A 162 -8.26 0.38 4.48
N THR A 163 -7.66 -0.51 5.24
CA THR A 163 -7.66 -0.55 6.70
C THR A 163 -6.33 -1.09 7.22
N THR A 164 -6.02 -0.88 8.49
CA THR A 164 -4.80 -1.36 9.14
C THR A 164 -4.80 -2.89 9.32
N ALA A 165 -3.62 -3.47 9.52
CA ALA A 165 -3.49 -4.90 9.81
C ALA A 165 -4.25 -5.31 11.08
N GLU A 166 -4.29 -4.44 12.10
CA GLU A 166 -5.02 -4.68 13.35
C GLU A 166 -6.54 -4.79 13.12
N VAL A 167 -7.10 -3.92 12.28
CA VAL A 167 -8.52 -4.01 11.88
C VAL A 167 -8.76 -5.28 11.08
N LYS A 168 -7.86 -5.62 10.13
CA LYS A 168 -7.98 -6.85 9.33
C LYS A 168 -7.98 -8.12 10.17
N ALA A 169 -7.28 -8.13 11.30
CA ALA A 169 -7.26 -9.26 12.23
C ALA A 169 -8.60 -9.51 12.96
N GLU A 170 -9.46 -8.50 13.03
CA GLU A 170 -10.74 -8.57 13.74
C GLU A 170 -11.96 -8.79 12.82
N VAL A 171 -11.79 -8.76 11.50
CA VAL A 171 -12.89 -8.91 10.53
C VAL A 171 -12.95 -10.32 9.95
N ASP A 172 -14.08 -10.64 9.32
CA ASP A 172 -14.30 -11.97 8.77
C ASP A 172 -13.83 -12.07 7.30
N VAL A 173 -13.85 -10.95 6.57
CA VAL A 173 -13.37 -10.89 5.19
C VAL A 173 -12.90 -9.48 4.80
N CYS A 174 -11.82 -9.42 4.01
CA CYS A 174 -11.38 -8.20 3.34
C CYS A 174 -11.82 -8.20 1.88
N VAL A 175 -12.30 -7.06 1.41
CA VAL A 175 -12.82 -6.90 0.04
C VAL A 175 -12.17 -5.69 -0.64
N THR A 176 -12.20 -5.70 -1.97
CA THR A 176 -11.75 -4.58 -2.81
C THR A 176 -12.94 -3.93 -3.53
N SER A 177 -12.74 -2.76 -4.13
CA SER A 177 -13.77 -2.07 -4.93
C SER A 177 -14.30 -2.92 -6.10
N SER A 178 -13.53 -3.88 -6.60
CA SER A 178 -13.92 -4.74 -7.72
C SER A 178 -14.72 -5.98 -7.32
N ASN A 179 -14.66 -6.43 -6.05
CA ASN A 179 -15.21 -7.71 -5.65
C ASN A 179 -16.20 -7.68 -4.47
N TYR A 180 -16.34 -6.51 -3.77
CA TYR A 180 -17.08 -6.43 -2.51
C TYR A 180 -18.55 -6.85 -2.62
N ILE A 181 -19.26 -6.48 -3.69
CA ILE A 181 -20.67 -6.84 -3.85
C ILE A 181 -20.81 -8.37 -3.90
N LYS A 182 -20.02 -9.02 -4.77
CA LYS A 182 -20.08 -10.47 -4.95
C LYS A 182 -19.70 -11.24 -3.68
N ILE A 183 -18.66 -10.78 -2.98
CA ILE A 183 -18.22 -11.44 -1.74
C ILE A 183 -19.27 -11.24 -0.64
N CYS A 184 -19.75 -10.01 -0.42
CA CYS A 184 -20.70 -9.68 0.61
C CYS A 184 -22.06 -10.38 0.38
N GLU A 185 -22.50 -10.53 -0.87
CA GLU A 185 -23.71 -11.28 -1.21
C GLU A 185 -23.63 -12.75 -0.75
N ASN A 186 -22.44 -13.35 -0.82
CA ASN A 186 -22.21 -14.75 -0.49
C ASN A 186 -21.80 -15.00 0.97
N LEU A 187 -21.67 -13.97 1.82
CA LEU A 187 -21.46 -14.17 3.25
C LEU A 187 -22.66 -14.86 3.89
N PRO A 188 -22.46 -15.60 4.99
CA PRO A 188 -23.57 -16.28 5.67
C PRO A 188 -24.57 -15.28 6.29
N GLY A 189 -25.82 -15.71 6.46
CA GLY A 189 -26.89 -14.92 7.07
C GLY A 189 -27.53 -13.88 6.16
N ASP A 190 -28.49 -13.17 6.71
CA ASP A 190 -29.28 -12.11 6.05
C ASP A 190 -28.79 -10.70 6.37
N ARG A 191 -27.73 -10.58 7.20
CA ARG A 191 -27.12 -9.33 7.65
C ARG A 191 -25.61 -9.38 7.50
N LEU A 192 -24.99 -8.22 7.29
CA LEU A 192 -23.54 -8.04 7.36
C LEU A 192 -23.21 -6.64 7.87
N ILE A 193 -22.03 -6.48 8.47
CA ILE A 193 -21.45 -5.19 8.83
C ILE A 193 -20.42 -4.82 7.77
N PHE A 194 -20.46 -3.58 7.26
CA PHE A 194 -19.48 -3.09 6.29
C PHE A 194 -18.67 -1.92 6.87
N VAL A 195 -17.36 -2.04 6.84
CA VAL A 195 -16.41 -1.05 7.39
C VAL A 195 -15.27 -0.79 6.40
N PRO A 196 -14.54 0.34 6.47
CA PRO A 196 -14.92 1.60 7.13
C PRO A 196 -15.66 2.53 6.18
N ASP A 197 -15.62 2.29 4.85
CA ASP A 197 -16.10 3.22 3.82
C ASP A 197 -17.64 3.28 3.79
N ARG A 198 -18.15 4.39 4.30
CA ARG A 198 -19.59 4.65 4.36
C ARG A 198 -20.23 4.64 2.96
N PHE A 199 -19.62 5.31 1.98
CA PHE A 199 -20.21 5.40 0.64
C PHE A 199 -20.24 4.05 -0.09
N MET A 200 -19.18 3.25 0.08
CA MET A 200 -19.20 1.86 -0.39
C MET A 200 -20.28 1.05 0.34
N GLY A 201 -20.44 1.24 1.64
CA GLY A 201 -21.50 0.61 2.43
C GLY A 201 -22.90 0.97 1.94
N GLU A 202 -23.16 2.25 1.68
CA GLU A 202 -24.44 2.72 1.12
C GLU A 202 -24.72 2.15 -0.29
N HIS A 203 -23.68 2.07 -1.12
CA HIS A 203 -23.81 1.43 -2.43
C HIS A 203 -24.06 -0.08 -2.32
N LEU A 204 -23.36 -0.75 -1.39
CA LEU A 204 -23.56 -2.17 -1.11
C LEU A 204 -24.98 -2.45 -0.62
N GLN A 205 -25.52 -1.62 0.27
CA GLN A 205 -26.88 -1.73 0.77
C GLN A 205 -27.93 -1.64 -0.36
N LYS A 206 -27.72 -0.71 -1.30
CA LYS A 206 -28.58 -0.59 -2.48
C LYS A 206 -28.47 -1.82 -3.40
N SER A 207 -27.25 -2.31 -3.60
CA SER A 207 -26.98 -3.47 -4.45
C SER A 207 -27.53 -4.77 -3.88
N LEU A 208 -27.61 -4.90 -2.56
CA LEU A 208 -28.13 -6.08 -1.85
C LEU A 208 -29.57 -5.90 -1.35
N ALA A 209 -30.27 -4.86 -1.79
CA ALA A 209 -31.67 -4.61 -1.39
C ALA A 209 -32.56 -5.82 -1.66
N GLY A 210 -33.34 -6.24 -0.65
CA GLY A 210 -34.17 -7.43 -0.70
C GLY A 210 -33.44 -8.77 -0.52
N LYS A 211 -32.12 -8.77 -0.42
CA LYS A 211 -31.29 -9.97 -0.18
C LYS A 211 -30.64 -9.94 1.21
N LYS A 212 -30.02 -8.82 1.59
CA LYS A 212 -29.33 -8.68 2.87
C LYS A 212 -29.45 -7.25 3.42
N GLU A 213 -29.48 -7.16 4.74
CA GLU A 213 -29.34 -5.89 5.46
C GLU A 213 -27.83 -5.57 5.65
N VAL A 214 -27.42 -4.38 5.25
CA VAL A 214 -26.04 -3.91 5.45
C VAL A 214 -26.01 -2.91 6.60
N ILE A 215 -25.30 -3.24 7.67
CA ILE A 215 -25.03 -2.36 8.79
C ILE A 215 -23.79 -1.57 8.43
N ILE A 216 -23.94 -0.27 8.22
CA ILE A 216 -22.88 0.62 7.80
C ILE A 216 -22.21 1.23 9.04
N TYR A 217 -20.90 1.21 9.08
CA TYR A 217 -20.14 1.93 10.10
C TYR A 217 -20.23 3.45 9.84
N ASP A 218 -20.52 4.19 10.89
CA ASP A 218 -20.64 5.65 10.88
C ASP A 218 -19.73 6.19 11.99
N GLY A 219 -18.42 6.14 11.73
CA GLY A 219 -17.36 6.61 12.65
C GLY A 219 -16.61 7.81 12.11
#